data_cd814084ba46b9949d501eb86e82ea87
#
_entry.id   cd814084ba46b9949d501eb86e82ea87
#
_cell.length_a   1.000
_cell.length_b   1.000
_cell.length_c   1.000
_cell.angle_alpha   90.00
_cell.angle_beta   90.00
_cell.angle_gamma   90.00
#
_symmetry.space_group_name_H-M   'P 1'
#
loop_
_entity.id
_entity.type
_entity.pdbx_description
1 polymer ?
#
loop_
_entity_poly.entity_id
_entity_poly.type
_entity_poly.pdbx_seq_one_letter_code
_entity_poly.pdbx_strand_id
1 'polypeptide(L)'
;MLDKILICVTEDWFALSHFKPLIRALTTVAREVVVATRDSGRMGELAALGCRPQPFDYHRASTNPLREAESTRRLAALFRRERPDAVHLIALKPITLGAMAAAIAPVPAVGVHLTGLGLLATAATAKARTVRRIALGLTGTLIRRPSTQLFVENPDDVEALKAVRADPGDRVTILGGAGVDPDHFRPEPWPANDPPVAAYVGRMIRSKGLDTLVAAAERIAATGPPLAIDLYGRIDDDNPEAFSGADIAGWQQRGLVRWHGHVDDVREVWRRADIFVMCPRGGEGLPRSLLEAAACGRPAVVTDVPGCRHFVRDGIEGCVVPPGDPEAMAAALSGLADDPARRIAMGAKARERLLSGYTERHVMDAVVAGYRALAARSRR
;
A
#
# COMPACT_ATOMS: atom_id res chain seq x y z
N MET A 1 21.99 -6.94 -18.08
CA MET A 1 21.32 -7.79 -17.08
C MET A 1 22.19 -7.73 -15.85
N LEU A 2 21.65 -7.58 -14.66
CA LEU A 2 22.35 -7.70 -13.39
C LEU A 2 22.54 -9.19 -13.07
N ASP A 3 23.56 -9.54 -12.29
CA ASP A 3 23.73 -10.94 -11.89
C ASP A 3 22.79 -11.24 -10.71
N LYS A 4 22.75 -10.37 -9.68
CA LYS A 4 21.92 -10.62 -8.50
C LYS A 4 21.26 -9.36 -7.96
N ILE A 5 19.94 -9.45 -7.66
CA ILE A 5 19.19 -8.43 -6.90
C ILE A 5 18.72 -9.06 -5.58
N LEU A 6 18.95 -8.34 -4.46
CA LEU A 6 18.43 -8.69 -3.15
C LEU A 6 17.26 -7.76 -2.78
N ILE A 7 16.06 -8.31 -2.67
CA ILE A 7 14.87 -7.60 -2.19
C ILE A 7 14.79 -7.76 -0.67
N CYS A 8 14.58 -6.66 0.02
CA CYS A 8 14.38 -6.61 1.46
C CYS A 8 12.95 -6.13 1.77
N VAL A 9 12.12 -7.00 2.30
CA VAL A 9 10.73 -6.74 2.67
C VAL A 9 10.41 -7.42 4.01
N THR A 10 9.61 -6.78 4.87
CA THR A 10 9.45 -7.26 6.25
C THR A 10 8.73 -8.60 6.35
N GLU A 11 7.69 -8.84 5.55
CA GLU A 11 6.78 -9.97 5.66
C GLU A 11 6.56 -10.64 4.30
N ASP A 12 6.56 -11.97 4.26
CA ASP A 12 6.31 -12.74 3.04
C ASP A 12 4.88 -12.55 2.50
N TRP A 13 3.87 -12.49 3.39
CA TRP A 13 2.49 -12.21 2.99
C TRP A 13 2.35 -10.81 2.37
N PHE A 14 3.12 -9.82 2.83
CA PHE A 14 3.14 -8.47 2.26
C PHE A 14 3.82 -8.46 0.88
N ALA A 15 4.93 -9.19 0.75
CA ALA A 15 5.59 -9.41 -0.55
C ALA A 15 4.62 -10.03 -1.56
N LEU A 16 3.90 -11.08 -1.16
CA LEU A 16 2.96 -11.79 -2.01
C LEU A 16 1.69 -10.99 -2.34
N SER A 17 1.23 -10.15 -1.42
CA SER A 17 0.02 -9.37 -1.67
C SER A 17 0.26 -8.11 -2.50
N HIS A 18 1.45 -7.45 -2.40
CA HIS A 18 1.68 -6.14 -3.01
C HIS A 18 2.81 -6.11 -4.04
N PHE A 19 3.75 -7.06 -4.00
CA PHE A 19 4.99 -6.96 -4.79
C PHE A 19 5.22 -8.12 -5.77
N LYS A 20 4.19 -8.95 -6.06
CA LYS A 20 4.30 -9.96 -7.12
C LYS A 20 4.75 -9.38 -8.46
N PRO A 21 4.14 -8.26 -8.96
CA PRO A 21 4.57 -7.66 -10.22
C PRO A 21 6.03 -7.15 -10.17
N LEU A 22 6.44 -6.53 -9.06
CA LEU A 22 7.82 -6.08 -8.86
C LEU A 22 8.80 -7.27 -8.87
N ILE A 23 8.51 -8.35 -8.13
CA ILE A 23 9.37 -9.54 -8.09
C ILE A 23 9.49 -10.14 -9.50
N ARG A 24 8.38 -10.34 -10.20
CA ARG A 24 8.37 -10.82 -11.60
C ARG A 24 9.15 -9.90 -12.54
N ALA A 25 8.98 -8.58 -12.41
CA ALA A 25 9.76 -7.62 -13.20
C ALA A 25 11.27 -7.78 -12.97
N LEU A 26 11.68 -7.95 -11.70
CA LEU A 26 13.10 -8.09 -11.36
C LEU A 26 13.70 -9.40 -11.85
N THR A 27 12.95 -10.49 -11.94
CA THR A 27 13.44 -11.74 -12.56
C THR A 27 13.70 -11.61 -14.06
N THR A 28 13.18 -10.57 -14.72
CA THR A 28 13.49 -10.31 -16.15
C THR A 28 14.75 -9.45 -16.35
N VAL A 29 15.22 -8.75 -15.31
CA VAL A 29 16.38 -7.85 -15.39
C VAL A 29 17.61 -8.35 -14.62
N ALA A 30 17.46 -9.39 -13.81
CA ALA A 30 18.55 -10.05 -13.09
C ALA A 30 18.52 -11.57 -13.32
N ARG A 31 19.68 -12.22 -13.22
CA ARG A 31 19.80 -13.68 -13.29
C ARG A 31 19.28 -14.37 -12.04
N GLU A 32 19.50 -13.77 -10.89
CA GLU A 32 19.05 -14.25 -9.59
C GLU A 32 18.37 -13.12 -8.83
N VAL A 33 17.17 -13.38 -8.30
CA VAL A 33 16.46 -12.50 -7.38
C VAL A 33 16.31 -13.21 -6.05
N VAL A 34 16.83 -12.61 -4.99
CA VAL A 34 16.72 -13.11 -3.61
C VAL A 34 15.74 -12.24 -2.86
N VAL A 35 14.80 -12.83 -2.12
CA VAL A 35 13.82 -12.10 -1.31
C VAL A 35 14.07 -12.38 0.16
N ALA A 36 14.65 -11.42 0.86
CA ALA A 36 14.89 -11.49 2.31
C ALA A 36 13.65 -10.98 3.06
N THR A 37 12.98 -11.87 3.78
CA THR A 37 11.71 -11.59 4.45
C THR A 37 11.48 -12.54 5.63
N ARG A 38 10.60 -12.17 6.57
CA ARG A 38 10.16 -13.08 7.63
C ARG A 38 9.34 -14.21 7.00
N ASP A 39 9.59 -15.43 7.48
CA ASP A 39 8.85 -16.62 7.08
C ASP A 39 7.59 -16.76 7.94
N SER A 40 6.43 -16.65 7.31
CA SER A 40 5.12 -16.99 7.92
C SER A 40 4.52 -18.27 7.35
N GLY A 41 5.34 -19.10 6.70
CA GLY A 41 4.92 -20.34 6.05
C GLY A 41 4.64 -20.20 4.55
N ARG A 42 4.94 -19.05 3.92
CA ARG A 42 4.61 -18.77 2.52
C ARG A 42 5.82 -18.67 1.58
N MET A 43 7.00 -19.14 2.02
CA MET A 43 8.22 -19.11 1.20
C MET A 43 8.08 -19.89 -0.12
N GLY A 44 7.31 -20.99 -0.14
CA GLY A 44 7.04 -21.76 -1.36
C GLY A 44 6.32 -20.93 -2.44
N GLU A 45 5.38 -20.08 -2.04
CA GLU A 45 4.68 -19.20 -2.97
C GLU A 45 5.61 -18.10 -3.55
N LEU A 46 6.55 -17.60 -2.74
CA LEU A 46 7.58 -16.68 -3.23
C LEU A 46 8.50 -17.38 -4.25
N ALA A 47 8.93 -18.60 -3.96
CA ALA A 47 9.77 -19.37 -4.87
C ALA A 47 9.07 -19.60 -6.23
N ALA A 48 7.75 -19.81 -6.22
CA ALA A 48 6.96 -19.97 -7.45
C ALA A 48 6.94 -18.69 -8.33
N LEU A 49 7.34 -17.53 -7.82
CA LEU A 49 7.52 -16.30 -8.60
C LEU A 49 8.88 -16.25 -9.33
N GLY A 50 9.73 -17.28 -9.20
CA GLY A 50 11.05 -17.35 -9.82
C GLY A 50 12.15 -16.65 -9.00
N CYS A 51 11.92 -16.36 -7.73
CA CYS A 51 12.93 -15.83 -6.81
C CYS A 51 13.39 -16.88 -5.81
N ARG A 52 14.54 -16.64 -5.16
CA ARG A 52 15.02 -17.44 -4.04
C ARG A 52 14.65 -16.76 -2.71
N PRO A 53 13.72 -17.33 -1.93
CA PRO A 53 13.39 -16.81 -0.62
C PRO A 53 14.56 -16.99 0.35
N GLN A 54 14.79 -15.99 1.21
CA GLN A 54 15.80 -15.99 2.26
C GLN A 54 15.14 -15.55 3.57
N PRO A 55 14.99 -16.42 4.57
CA PRO A 55 14.45 -16.05 5.87
C PRO A 55 15.27 -14.93 6.51
N PHE A 56 14.59 -13.84 6.89
CA PHE A 56 15.18 -12.71 7.60
C PHE A 56 14.12 -11.99 8.44
N ASP A 57 14.33 -11.97 9.77
CA ASP A 57 13.42 -11.24 10.66
C ASP A 57 13.90 -9.80 10.88
N TYR A 58 13.07 -8.85 10.47
CA TYR A 58 13.28 -7.41 10.63
C TYR A 58 12.78 -6.88 11.98
N HIS A 59 12.17 -7.71 12.82
CA HIS A 59 11.52 -7.27 14.08
C HIS A 59 10.57 -6.09 13.84
N ARG A 60 9.60 -6.26 12.94
CA ARG A 60 8.74 -5.20 12.37
C ARG A 60 8.20 -4.19 13.39
N ALA A 61 7.71 -4.65 14.52
CA ALA A 61 7.10 -3.81 15.58
C ALA A 61 8.14 -3.16 16.51
N SER A 62 9.42 -3.57 16.44
CA SER A 62 10.45 -3.10 17.36
C SER A 62 10.93 -1.69 17.02
N THR A 63 11.13 -0.89 18.04
CA THR A 63 11.89 0.38 18.00
C THR A 63 13.04 0.35 19.02
N ASN A 64 13.42 -0.83 19.52
CA ASN A 64 14.51 -1.00 20.48
C ASN A 64 15.87 -0.84 19.76
N PRO A 65 16.73 0.14 20.16
CA PRO A 65 17.99 0.40 19.47
C PRO A 65 18.93 -0.80 19.38
N LEU A 66 18.94 -1.67 20.39
CA LEU A 66 19.81 -2.85 20.41
C LEU A 66 19.34 -3.88 19.35
N ARG A 67 18.03 -4.10 19.23
CA ARG A 67 17.47 -4.96 18.19
C ARG A 67 17.67 -4.37 16.79
N GLU A 68 17.57 -3.04 16.65
CA GLU A 68 17.87 -2.38 15.37
C GLU A 68 19.34 -2.54 14.98
N ALA A 69 20.28 -2.39 15.94
CA ALA A 69 21.70 -2.62 15.70
C ALA A 69 22.00 -4.07 15.30
N GLU A 70 21.37 -5.03 15.96
CA GLU A 70 21.50 -6.45 15.62
C GLU A 70 20.94 -6.74 14.22
N SER A 71 19.74 -6.29 13.91
CA SER A 71 19.14 -6.44 12.59
C SER A 71 20.01 -5.79 11.49
N THR A 72 20.61 -4.62 11.78
CA THR A 72 21.54 -3.95 10.87
C THR A 72 22.80 -4.80 10.61
N ARG A 73 23.43 -5.36 11.65
CA ARG A 73 24.60 -6.23 11.49
C ARG A 73 24.28 -7.48 10.67
N ARG A 74 23.15 -8.13 10.97
CA ARG A 74 22.67 -9.31 10.23
C ARG A 74 22.42 -8.98 8.77
N LEU A 75 21.81 -7.82 8.48
CA LEU A 75 21.56 -7.37 7.12
C LEU A 75 22.87 -7.04 6.39
N ALA A 76 23.84 -6.41 7.04
CA ALA A 76 25.16 -6.18 6.47
C ALA A 76 25.91 -7.48 6.20
N ALA A 77 25.79 -8.49 7.08
CA ALA A 77 26.33 -9.83 6.85
C ALA A 77 25.67 -10.51 5.65
N LEU A 78 24.34 -10.34 5.49
CA LEU A 78 23.60 -10.81 4.33
C LEU A 78 24.12 -10.16 3.04
N PHE A 79 24.32 -8.84 3.01
CA PHE A 79 24.88 -8.13 1.84
C PHE A 79 26.27 -8.67 1.47
N ARG A 80 27.16 -8.91 2.45
CA ARG A 80 28.49 -9.48 2.20
C ARG A 80 28.43 -10.91 1.67
N ARG A 81 27.49 -11.73 2.17
CA ARG A 81 27.32 -13.12 1.76
C ARG A 81 26.75 -13.21 0.36
N GLU A 82 25.68 -12.47 0.10
CA GLU A 82 24.95 -12.53 -1.18
C GLU A 82 25.66 -11.75 -2.31
N ARG A 83 26.44 -10.72 -1.99
CA ARG A 83 27.16 -9.85 -2.94
C ARG A 83 26.26 -9.38 -4.08
N PRO A 84 25.09 -8.76 -3.78
CA PRO A 84 24.17 -8.35 -4.82
C PRO A 84 24.72 -7.15 -5.62
N ASP A 85 24.40 -7.08 -6.92
CA ASP A 85 24.64 -5.89 -7.74
C ASP A 85 23.73 -4.74 -7.33
N ALA A 86 22.53 -5.07 -6.85
CA ALA A 86 21.58 -4.10 -6.31
C ALA A 86 20.80 -4.67 -5.14
N VAL A 87 20.46 -3.81 -4.17
CA VAL A 87 19.46 -4.10 -3.14
C VAL A 87 18.21 -3.28 -3.39
N HIS A 88 17.04 -3.89 -3.24
CA HIS A 88 15.73 -3.23 -3.33
C HIS A 88 15.07 -3.24 -1.95
N LEU A 89 14.95 -2.05 -1.34
CA LEU A 89 14.50 -1.86 0.04
C LEU A 89 13.05 -1.39 0.04
N ILE A 90 12.13 -2.21 0.57
CA ILE A 90 10.68 -1.94 0.53
C ILE A 90 10.17 -1.52 1.89
N ALA A 91 9.50 -0.37 1.96
CA ALA A 91 8.96 0.28 3.14
C ALA A 91 10.02 0.78 4.14
N LEU A 92 9.62 1.67 5.05
CA LEU A 92 10.54 2.45 5.90
C LEU A 92 11.49 1.59 6.74
N LYS A 93 11.03 0.45 7.26
CA LYS A 93 11.87 -0.40 8.12
C LYS A 93 13.05 -1.01 7.36
N PRO A 94 12.88 -1.74 6.23
CA PRO A 94 13.99 -2.20 5.40
C PRO A 94 14.85 -1.05 4.84
N ILE A 95 14.25 0.11 4.50
CA ILE A 95 15.01 1.27 4.01
C ILE A 95 15.96 1.79 5.09
N THR A 96 15.49 1.97 6.32
CA THR A 96 16.32 2.48 7.41
C THR A 96 17.43 1.50 7.80
N LEU A 97 17.11 0.22 7.96
CA LEU A 97 18.10 -0.83 8.24
C LEU A 97 19.08 -1.00 7.08
N GLY A 98 18.57 -0.96 5.84
CA GLY A 98 19.38 -1.07 4.63
C GLY A 98 20.34 0.11 4.45
N ALA A 99 19.94 1.33 4.82
CA ALA A 99 20.81 2.49 4.80
C ALA A 99 22.00 2.31 5.77
N MET A 100 21.72 1.86 7.00
CA MET A 100 22.75 1.57 7.99
C MET A 100 23.62 0.37 7.59
N ALA A 101 23.03 -0.69 7.07
CA ALA A 101 23.75 -1.87 6.60
C ALA A 101 24.66 -1.55 5.41
N ALA A 102 24.21 -0.72 4.46
CA ALA A 102 25.01 -0.29 3.31
C ALA A 102 26.17 0.64 3.67
N ALA A 103 26.15 1.27 4.84
CA ALA A 103 27.31 1.98 5.39
C ALA A 103 28.40 1.01 5.94
N ILE A 104 28.00 -0.18 6.39
CA ILE A 104 28.89 -1.23 6.94
C ILE A 104 29.37 -2.19 5.82
N ALA A 105 28.48 -2.51 4.89
CA ALA A 105 28.71 -3.40 3.74
C ALA A 105 28.20 -2.71 2.48
N PRO A 106 29.03 -1.92 1.79
CA PRO A 106 28.63 -1.17 0.61
C PRO A 106 28.06 -2.08 -0.48
N VAL A 107 27.00 -1.59 -1.12
CA VAL A 107 26.34 -2.25 -2.27
C VAL A 107 26.43 -1.33 -3.48
N PRO A 108 26.61 -1.88 -4.70
CA PRO A 108 26.81 -1.07 -5.91
C PRO A 108 25.62 -0.17 -6.22
N ALA A 109 24.39 -0.69 -6.13
CA ALA A 109 23.17 0.05 -6.45
C ALA A 109 22.05 -0.20 -5.44
N VAL A 110 21.17 0.78 -5.28
CA VAL A 110 20.04 0.70 -4.33
C VAL A 110 18.74 1.15 -4.99
N GLY A 111 17.72 0.29 -4.95
CA GLY A 111 16.32 0.66 -5.14
C GLY A 111 15.70 1.00 -3.79
N VAL A 112 15.19 2.20 -3.62
CA VAL A 112 14.43 2.63 -2.44
C VAL A 112 12.96 2.67 -2.82
N HIS A 113 12.12 1.86 -2.18
CA HIS A 113 10.70 1.77 -2.48
C HIS A 113 9.87 2.25 -1.29
N LEU A 114 9.32 3.45 -1.39
CA LEU A 114 8.38 3.99 -0.43
C LEU A 114 6.95 3.56 -0.78
N THR A 115 6.27 2.98 0.18
CA THR A 115 4.88 2.51 0.09
C THR A 115 3.94 3.40 0.92
N GLY A 116 4.19 4.70 0.89
CA GLY A 116 3.64 5.66 1.83
C GLY A 116 4.46 5.76 3.14
N LEU A 117 4.21 6.80 3.91
CA LEU A 117 4.90 7.04 5.19
C LEU A 117 4.28 6.26 6.36
N GLY A 118 3.19 5.53 6.14
CA GLY A 118 2.51 4.69 7.12
C GLY A 118 2.11 5.46 8.39
N LEU A 119 2.15 4.77 9.54
CA LEU A 119 1.85 5.34 10.86
C LEU A 119 2.68 6.60 11.20
N LEU A 120 3.88 6.73 10.63
CA LEU A 120 4.73 7.89 10.89
C LEU A 120 4.19 9.17 10.25
N ALA A 121 3.27 9.08 9.28
CA ALA A 121 2.63 10.26 8.69
C ALA A 121 1.56 10.85 9.61
N THR A 122 0.82 9.99 10.33
CA THR A 122 -0.36 10.35 11.13
C THR A 122 -0.07 10.51 12.62
N ALA A 123 1.02 9.90 13.11
CA ALA A 123 1.32 9.90 14.54
C ALA A 123 1.78 11.30 15.06
N ALA A 124 0.99 11.86 15.96
CA ALA A 124 1.19 13.20 16.52
C ALA A 124 2.21 13.27 17.68
N THR A 125 2.69 12.11 18.20
CA THR A 125 3.59 12.09 19.37
C THR A 125 5.00 12.61 19.04
N ALA A 126 5.66 13.24 20.02
CA ALA A 126 7.05 13.71 19.86
C ALA A 126 8.00 12.58 19.48
N LYS A 127 7.82 11.38 20.06
CA LYS A 127 8.58 10.16 19.73
C LYS A 127 8.41 9.78 18.26
N ALA A 128 7.17 9.75 17.76
CA ALA A 128 6.90 9.37 16.37
C ALA A 128 7.48 10.39 15.38
N ARG A 129 7.40 11.71 15.70
CA ARG A 129 8.05 12.78 14.91
C ARG A 129 9.57 12.59 14.85
N THR A 130 10.21 12.23 15.95
CA THR A 130 11.66 11.98 16.01
C THR A 130 12.03 10.75 15.17
N VAL A 131 11.32 9.63 15.32
CA VAL A 131 11.53 8.40 14.54
C VAL A 131 11.35 8.70 13.05
N ARG A 132 10.29 9.42 12.68
CA ARG A 132 10.06 9.87 11.29
C ARG A 132 11.23 10.68 10.74
N ARG A 133 11.72 11.67 11.50
CA ARG A 133 12.86 12.50 11.08
C ARG A 133 14.13 11.67 10.87
N ILE A 134 14.42 10.73 11.75
CA ILE A 134 15.55 9.81 11.61
C ILE A 134 15.37 8.93 10.38
N ALA A 135 14.21 8.30 10.21
CA ALA A 135 13.93 7.43 9.08
C ALA A 135 14.06 8.17 7.73
N LEU A 136 13.46 9.36 7.62
CA LEU A 136 13.59 10.19 6.41
C LEU A 136 15.03 10.69 6.20
N GLY A 137 15.77 11.00 7.27
CA GLY A 137 17.18 11.37 7.19
C GLY A 137 18.04 10.23 6.64
N LEU A 138 17.86 9.00 7.14
CA LEU A 138 18.53 7.80 6.63
C LEU A 138 18.13 7.48 5.19
N THR A 139 16.85 7.59 4.85
CA THR A 139 16.36 7.48 3.46
C THR A 139 17.09 8.50 2.59
N GLY A 140 17.21 9.74 3.05
CA GLY A 140 17.92 10.82 2.34
C GLY A 140 19.40 10.50 2.09
N THR A 141 20.08 9.76 2.98
CA THR A 141 21.48 9.35 2.73
C THR A 141 21.60 8.41 1.54
N LEU A 142 20.64 7.52 1.35
CA LEU A 142 20.57 6.65 0.17
C LEU A 142 20.20 7.45 -1.08
N ILE A 143 19.17 8.30 -1.01
CA ILE A 143 18.68 9.09 -2.15
C ILE A 143 19.77 10.00 -2.72
N ARG A 144 20.66 10.54 -1.90
CA ARG A 144 21.78 11.38 -2.38
C ARG A 144 22.84 10.62 -3.17
N ARG A 145 22.88 9.27 -3.07
CA ARG A 145 23.84 8.46 -3.85
C ARG A 145 23.41 8.41 -5.33
N PRO A 146 24.32 8.67 -6.30
CA PRO A 146 23.99 8.59 -7.74
C PRO A 146 23.48 7.21 -8.16
N SER A 147 23.95 6.14 -7.49
CA SER A 147 23.55 4.75 -7.72
C SER A 147 22.27 4.35 -7.00
N THR A 148 21.38 5.32 -6.69
CA THR A 148 20.08 5.05 -6.10
C THR A 148 18.96 5.39 -7.08
N GLN A 149 17.95 4.51 -7.16
CA GLN A 149 16.66 4.76 -7.82
C GLN A 149 15.58 4.78 -6.76
N LEU A 150 14.77 5.82 -6.76
CA LEU A 150 13.58 5.94 -5.91
C LEU A 150 12.37 5.38 -6.64
N PHE A 151 11.61 4.54 -5.98
CA PHE A 151 10.30 4.04 -6.40
C PHE A 151 9.27 4.54 -5.39
N VAL A 152 8.22 5.19 -5.87
CA VAL A 152 7.12 5.73 -5.04
C VAL A 152 5.78 5.39 -5.66
N GLU A 153 4.74 5.34 -4.85
CA GLU A 153 3.38 5.05 -5.31
C GLU A 153 2.59 6.33 -5.62
N ASN A 154 3.06 7.48 -5.16
CA ASN A 154 2.46 8.78 -5.41
C ASN A 154 3.51 9.91 -5.39
N PRO A 155 3.24 11.07 -6.05
CA PRO A 155 4.16 12.22 -6.07
C PRO A 155 4.38 12.88 -4.72
N ASP A 156 3.42 12.83 -3.78
CA ASP A 156 3.56 13.47 -2.46
C ASP A 156 4.71 12.87 -1.63
N ASP A 157 5.01 11.59 -1.83
CA ASP A 157 6.16 10.95 -1.17
C ASP A 157 7.49 11.55 -1.64
N VAL A 158 7.57 12.01 -2.90
CA VAL A 158 8.75 12.75 -3.40
C VAL A 158 8.86 14.11 -2.73
N GLU A 159 7.75 14.84 -2.62
CA GLU A 159 7.74 16.15 -1.97
C GLU A 159 8.09 16.03 -0.47
N ALA A 160 7.64 14.99 0.21
CA ALA A 160 8.03 14.70 1.58
C ALA A 160 9.53 14.47 1.75
N LEU A 161 10.19 13.86 0.77
CA LEU A 161 11.66 13.70 0.75
C LEU A 161 12.37 15.01 0.46
N LYS A 162 11.89 15.82 -0.47
CA LYS A 162 12.45 17.15 -0.77
C LYS A 162 12.40 18.05 0.47
N ALA A 163 11.32 17.99 1.26
CA ALA A 163 11.18 18.75 2.51
C ALA A 163 12.28 18.44 3.54
N VAL A 164 12.91 17.26 3.47
CA VAL A 164 14.06 16.87 4.31
C VAL A 164 15.41 16.94 3.56
N ARG A 165 15.46 17.74 2.49
CA ARG A 165 16.65 17.94 1.64
C ARG A 165 17.18 16.65 0.99
N ALA A 166 16.28 15.75 0.64
CA ALA A 166 16.56 14.50 -0.07
C ALA A 166 15.89 14.52 -1.44
N ASP A 167 16.35 15.42 -2.32
CA ASP A 167 15.84 15.51 -3.68
C ASP A 167 16.44 14.38 -4.55
N PRO A 168 15.61 13.47 -5.08
CA PRO A 168 16.06 12.40 -5.96
C PRO A 168 16.36 12.90 -7.40
N GLY A 169 15.97 14.13 -7.76
CA GLY A 169 16.06 14.64 -9.14
C GLY A 169 15.25 13.77 -10.11
N ASP A 170 15.88 13.38 -11.21
CA ASP A 170 15.32 12.51 -12.25
C ASP A 170 15.33 11.00 -11.89
N ARG A 171 15.88 10.64 -10.72
CA ARG A 171 16.03 9.25 -10.28
C ARG A 171 14.78 8.73 -9.55
N VAL A 172 13.60 9.08 -10.08
CA VAL A 172 12.29 8.69 -9.55
C VAL A 172 11.56 7.83 -10.57
N THR A 173 10.94 6.76 -10.07
CA THR A 173 9.95 5.97 -10.80
C THR A 173 8.66 6.02 -10.00
N ILE A 174 7.61 6.62 -10.55
CA ILE A 174 6.28 6.59 -9.95
C ILE A 174 5.60 5.31 -10.42
N LEU A 175 5.17 4.50 -9.46
CA LEU A 175 4.45 3.25 -9.69
C LEU A 175 2.96 3.50 -9.48
N GLY A 176 2.14 2.82 -10.25
CA GLY A 176 0.69 2.80 -10.04
C GLY A 176 0.29 1.89 -8.86
N GLY A 177 0.89 2.10 -7.68
CA GLY A 177 0.71 1.24 -6.51
C GLY A 177 1.24 -0.17 -6.74
N ALA A 178 0.56 -1.18 -6.16
CA ALA A 178 0.89 -2.59 -6.32
C ALA A 178 0.55 -3.13 -7.72
N GLY A 179 -0.24 -2.40 -8.48
CA GLY A 179 -0.85 -2.91 -9.72
C GLY A 179 -1.91 -3.99 -9.47
N VAL A 180 -2.82 -4.14 -10.40
CA VAL A 180 -3.85 -5.18 -10.37
C VAL A 180 -3.95 -5.83 -11.74
N ASP A 181 -4.14 -7.16 -11.75
CA ASP A 181 -4.46 -7.91 -12.96
C ASP A 181 -5.93 -7.66 -13.36
N PRO A 182 -6.19 -6.95 -14.47
CA PRO A 182 -7.53 -6.59 -14.90
C PRO A 182 -8.35 -7.78 -15.46
N ASP A 183 -7.69 -8.90 -15.78
CA ASP A 183 -8.35 -10.11 -16.22
C ASP A 183 -8.79 -10.97 -15.03
N HIS A 184 -8.03 -10.91 -13.93
CA HIS A 184 -8.39 -11.55 -12.66
C HIS A 184 -9.48 -10.73 -11.92
N PHE A 185 -9.36 -9.39 -11.90
CA PHE A 185 -10.35 -8.46 -11.36
C PHE A 185 -11.10 -7.81 -12.51
N ARG A 186 -12.19 -8.43 -12.94
CA ARG A 186 -12.99 -7.95 -14.07
C ARG A 186 -14.38 -7.54 -13.62
N PRO A 187 -15.05 -6.62 -14.33
CA PRO A 187 -16.44 -6.30 -14.07
C PRO A 187 -17.31 -7.53 -14.22
N GLU A 188 -18.25 -7.64 -13.32
CA GLU A 188 -19.33 -8.60 -13.38
C GLU A 188 -20.65 -7.82 -13.36
N PRO A 189 -21.79 -8.47 -13.68
CA PRO A 189 -23.10 -7.81 -13.59
C PRO A 189 -23.28 -7.13 -12.24
N TRP A 190 -23.89 -5.96 -12.25
CA TRP A 190 -24.17 -5.21 -11.03
C TRP A 190 -25.07 -6.02 -10.11
N PRO A 191 -24.79 -6.06 -8.81
CA PRO A 191 -25.66 -6.74 -7.85
C PRO A 191 -27.03 -6.03 -7.79
N ALA A 192 -28.08 -6.84 -7.61
CA ALA A 192 -29.44 -6.31 -7.38
C ALA A 192 -29.66 -6.07 -5.87
N ASN A 193 -28.80 -5.28 -5.25
CA ASN A 193 -28.89 -5.00 -3.81
C ASN A 193 -29.98 -3.95 -3.54
N ASP A 194 -30.83 -4.24 -2.54
CA ASP A 194 -31.76 -3.31 -1.94
C ASP A 194 -31.74 -3.53 -0.40
N PRO A 195 -31.13 -2.64 0.37
CA PRO A 195 -30.40 -1.44 -0.04
C PRO A 195 -29.03 -1.73 -0.69
N PRO A 196 -28.46 -0.72 -1.42
CA PRO A 196 -27.10 -0.84 -1.96
C PRO A 196 -26.06 -1.06 -0.87
N VAL A 197 -24.89 -1.62 -1.25
CA VAL A 197 -23.82 -2.04 -0.33
C VAL A 197 -22.56 -1.22 -0.57
N ALA A 198 -22.09 -0.50 0.44
CA ALA A 198 -20.75 0.08 0.48
C ALA A 198 -19.80 -0.89 1.19
N ALA A 199 -18.71 -1.30 0.51
CA ALA A 199 -17.75 -2.25 1.06
C ALA A 199 -16.40 -1.60 1.37
N TYR A 200 -15.92 -1.83 2.57
CA TYR A 200 -14.56 -1.54 3.03
C TYR A 200 -13.73 -2.83 3.04
N VAL A 201 -12.53 -2.79 2.47
CA VAL A 201 -11.58 -3.90 2.57
C VAL A 201 -10.25 -3.38 3.11
N GLY A 202 -9.82 -3.86 4.28
CA GLY A 202 -8.58 -3.45 4.90
C GLY A 202 -8.48 -3.89 6.36
N ARG A 203 -7.35 -3.56 7.00
CA ARG A 203 -7.13 -3.85 8.42
C ARG A 203 -8.05 -2.99 9.30
N MET A 204 -8.54 -3.57 10.40
CA MET A 204 -9.40 -2.88 11.38
C MET A 204 -8.57 -2.00 12.32
N ILE A 205 -8.03 -0.89 11.81
CA ILE A 205 -7.15 0.02 12.55
C ILE A 205 -7.58 1.49 12.43
N ARG A 206 -7.26 2.31 13.44
CA ARG A 206 -7.69 3.72 13.55
C ARG A 206 -7.16 4.61 12.42
N SER A 207 -5.94 4.38 11.96
CA SER A 207 -5.37 5.13 10.84
C SER A 207 -6.12 4.94 9.53
N LYS A 208 -6.91 3.86 9.39
CA LYS A 208 -7.82 3.64 8.26
C LYS A 208 -9.17 4.37 8.40
N GLY A 209 -9.40 5.08 9.52
CA GLY A 209 -10.54 5.96 9.70
C GLY A 209 -11.90 5.27 9.86
N LEU A 210 -11.92 4.00 10.27
CA LEU A 210 -13.18 3.25 10.45
C LEU A 210 -14.15 3.92 11.43
N ASP A 211 -13.65 4.63 12.43
CA ASP A 211 -14.47 5.44 13.33
C ASP A 211 -15.18 6.59 12.60
N THR A 212 -14.55 7.20 11.59
CA THR A 212 -15.18 8.18 10.70
C THR A 212 -16.29 7.52 9.86
N LEU A 213 -16.04 6.32 9.33
CA LEU A 213 -17.04 5.57 8.56
C LEU A 213 -18.23 5.17 9.43
N VAL A 214 -17.98 4.72 10.66
CA VAL A 214 -19.05 4.36 11.63
C VAL A 214 -19.88 5.59 11.99
N ALA A 215 -19.26 6.72 12.26
CA ALA A 215 -19.96 7.97 12.53
C ALA A 215 -20.76 8.48 11.31
N ALA A 216 -20.30 8.21 10.08
CA ALA A 216 -21.07 8.44 8.87
C ALA A 216 -22.28 7.49 8.78
N ALA A 217 -22.09 6.22 9.12
CA ALA A 217 -23.18 5.23 9.15
C ALA A 217 -24.30 5.64 10.14
N GLU A 218 -23.95 6.22 11.30
CA GLU A 218 -24.92 6.75 12.26
C GLU A 218 -25.77 7.87 11.64
N ARG A 219 -25.17 8.77 10.86
CA ARG A 219 -25.89 9.85 10.19
C ARG A 219 -26.79 9.33 9.08
N ILE A 220 -26.30 8.39 8.30
CA ILE A 220 -27.09 7.75 7.24
C ILE A 220 -28.30 7.03 7.85
N ALA A 221 -28.11 6.28 8.93
CA ALA A 221 -29.21 5.59 9.60
C ALA A 221 -30.25 6.54 10.19
N ALA A 222 -29.87 7.77 10.57
CA ALA A 222 -30.78 8.75 11.14
C ALA A 222 -31.62 9.50 10.10
N THR A 223 -31.07 9.85 8.95
CA THR A 223 -31.69 10.78 7.99
C THR A 223 -31.39 10.48 6.52
N GLY A 224 -30.54 9.50 6.25
CA GLY A 224 -30.10 9.16 4.89
C GLY A 224 -30.96 8.09 4.23
N PRO A 225 -30.70 7.80 2.95
CA PRO A 225 -31.29 6.67 2.26
C PRO A 225 -30.77 5.35 2.84
N PRO A 226 -31.50 4.25 2.70
CA PRO A 226 -31.00 2.94 3.12
C PRO A 226 -29.69 2.59 2.44
N LEU A 227 -28.68 2.25 3.22
CA LEU A 227 -27.35 1.82 2.74
C LEU A 227 -26.78 0.80 3.71
N ALA A 228 -26.34 -0.34 3.20
CA ALA A 228 -25.58 -1.32 3.99
C ALA A 228 -24.08 -1.04 3.91
N ILE A 229 -23.39 -1.14 5.03
CA ILE A 229 -21.95 -0.96 5.10
C ILE A 229 -21.29 -2.27 5.53
N ASP A 230 -20.51 -2.87 4.66
CA ASP A 230 -19.82 -4.13 4.88
C ASP A 230 -18.32 -3.88 5.13
N LEU A 231 -17.80 -4.48 6.20
CA LEU A 231 -16.40 -4.41 6.58
C LEU A 231 -15.72 -5.77 6.39
N TYR A 232 -14.63 -5.80 5.64
CA TYR A 232 -13.83 -7.00 5.41
C TYR A 232 -12.38 -6.77 5.84
N GLY A 233 -11.83 -7.68 6.63
CA GLY A 233 -10.45 -7.66 7.09
C GLY A 233 -10.30 -8.20 8.51
N ARG A 234 -9.04 -8.49 8.87
CA ARG A 234 -8.70 -9.00 10.19
C ARG A 234 -8.48 -7.85 11.16
N ILE A 235 -8.73 -8.13 12.43
CA ILE A 235 -8.20 -7.36 13.55
C ILE A 235 -6.68 -7.65 13.57
N ASP A 236 -5.87 -6.62 13.70
CA ASP A 236 -4.39 -6.70 13.77
C ASP A 236 -3.99 -6.50 15.24
N ASP A 237 -4.17 -7.55 16.05
CA ASP A 237 -3.99 -7.49 17.51
C ASP A 237 -2.59 -7.02 17.94
N ASP A 238 -1.57 -7.21 17.09
CA ASP A 238 -0.21 -6.70 17.34
C ASP A 238 -0.07 -5.19 17.04
N ASN A 239 -1.11 -4.56 16.49
CA ASN A 239 -1.08 -3.15 16.12
C ASN A 239 -1.73 -2.30 17.23
N PRO A 240 -1.01 -1.34 17.82
CA PRO A 240 -1.56 -0.48 18.89
C PRO A 240 -2.74 0.40 18.45
N GLU A 241 -2.98 0.52 17.16
CA GLU A 241 -4.14 1.24 16.60
C GLU A 241 -5.31 0.32 16.23
N ALA A 242 -5.24 -0.99 16.51
CA ALA A 242 -6.33 -1.91 16.22
C ALA A 242 -7.60 -1.52 16.96
N PHE A 243 -8.74 -1.66 16.30
CA PHE A 243 -10.02 -1.71 16.97
C PHE A 243 -10.19 -3.09 17.60
N SER A 244 -10.72 -3.12 18.81
CA SER A 244 -10.99 -4.39 19.50
C SER A 244 -12.19 -5.11 18.89
N GLY A 245 -12.29 -6.42 19.14
CA GLY A 245 -13.49 -7.18 18.79
C GLY A 245 -14.76 -6.62 19.46
N ALA A 246 -14.64 -6.04 20.66
CA ALA A 246 -15.75 -5.39 21.37
C ALA A 246 -16.23 -4.11 20.66
N ASP A 247 -15.30 -3.27 20.14
CA ASP A 247 -15.65 -2.10 19.34
C ASP A 247 -16.49 -2.50 18.12
N ILE A 248 -16.01 -3.50 17.37
CA ILE A 248 -16.68 -3.97 16.14
C ILE A 248 -18.03 -4.61 16.46
N ALA A 249 -18.11 -5.43 17.50
CA ALA A 249 -19.36 -6.02 17.96
C ALA A 249 -20.40 -4.96 18.36
N GLY A 250 -19.96 -3.89 19.05
CA GLY A 250 -20.82 -2.77 19.40
C GLY A 250 -21.38 -2.04 18.16
N TRP A 251 -20.59 -1.88 17.10
CA TRP A 251 -21.07 -1.30 15.84
C TRP A 251 -22.10 -2.18 15.14
N GLN A 252 -21.88 -3.50 15.13
CA GLN A 252 -22.83 -4.48 14.56
C GLN A 252 -24.15 -4.54 15.36
N GLN A 253 -24.09 -4.56 16.69
CA GLN A 253 -25.28 -4.56 17.56
C GLN A 253 -26.18 -3.32 17.33
N ARG A 254 -25.57 -2.18 16.96
CA ARG A 254 -26.27 -0.95 16.61
C ARG A 254 -26.77 -0.94 15.17
N GLY A 255 -26.53 -1.98 14.39
CA GLY A 255 -26.94 -2.08 12.98
C GLY A 255 -26.20 -1.15 12.02
N LEU A 256 -25.05 -0.59 12.44
CA LEU A 256 -24.32 0.41 11.65
C LEU A 256 -23.46 -0.19 10.56
N VAL A 257 -22.90 -1.37 10.80
CA VAL A 257 -22.03 -2.10 9.88
C VAL A 257 -22.23 -3.61 10.01
N ARG A 258 -21.81 -4.34 8.99
CA ARG A 258 -21.68 -5.81 9.02
C ARG A 258 -20.21 -6.18 8.85
N TRP A 259 -19.60 -6.78 9.84
CA TRP A 259 -18.23 -7.24 9.75
C TRP A 259 -18.19 -8.71 9.37
N HIS A 260 -17.47 -9.03 8.30
CA HIS A 260 -17.36 -10.38 7.72
C HIS A 260 -16.02 -11.07 8.03
N GLY A 261 -15.13 -10.38 8.77
CA GLY A 261 -13.80 -10.92 9.02
C GLY A 261 -12.90 -10.93 7.77
N HIS A 262 -11.97 -11.87 7.72
CA HIS A 262 -11.11 -12.05 6.57
C HIS A 262 -11.82 -12.78 5.44
N VAL A 263 -11.55 -12.36 4.22
CA VAL A 263 -12.00 -13.03 2.99
C VAL A 263 -10.78 -13.49 2.19
N ASP A 264 -10.79 -14.74 1.76
CA ASP A 264 -9.68 -15.30 0.98
C ASP A 264 -9.72 -14.84 -0.48
N ASP A 265 -10.89 -14.75 -1.09
CA ASP A 265 -11.10 -14.21 -2.43
C ASP A 265 -11.85 -12.87 -2.38
N VAL A 266 -11.10 -11.78 -2.43
CA VAL A 266 -11.67 -10.43 -2.37
C VAL A 266 -12.56 -10.09 -3.57
N ARG A 267 -12.52 -10.86 -4.66
CA ARG A 267 -13.43 -10.68 -5.81
C ARG A 267 -14.89 -10.90 -5.40
N GLU A 268 -15.13 -11.79 -4.43
CA GLU A 268 -16.48 -12.01 -3.90
C GLU A 268 -17.04 -10.76 -3.22
N VAL A 269 -16.18 -9.94 -2.62
CA VAL A 269 -16.59 -8.66 -2.05
C VAL A 269 -17.04 -7.73 -3.17
N TRP A 270 -16.24 -7.60 -4.23
CA TRP A 270 -16.54 -6.67 -5.33
C TRP A 270 -17.72 -7.12 -6.19
N ARG A 271 -18.05 -8.41 -6.23
CA ARG A 271 -19.29 -8.90 -6.84
C ARG A 271 -20.54 -8.43 -6.10
N ARG A 272 -20.45 -8.30 -4.78
CA ARG A 272 -21.58 -7.94 -3.91
C ARG A 272 -21.64 -6.45 -3.58
N ALA A 273 -20.56 -5.71 -3.78
CA ALA A 273 -20.50 -4.29 -3.47
C ALA A 273 -21.02 -3.41 -4.61
N ASP A 274 -21.72 -2.35 -4.25
CA ASP A 274 -22.10 -1.26 -5.16
C ASP A 274 -21.09 -0.11 -5.12
N ILE A 275 -20.47 0.12 -3.95
CA ILE A 275 -19.58 1.24 -3.69
C ILE A 275 -18.35 0.72 -2.95
N PHE A 276 -17.16 1.12 -3.36
CA PHE A 276 -15.95 1.00 -2.55
C PHE A 276 -15.88 2.17 -1.57
N VAL A 277 -15.58 1.93 -0.30
CA VAL A 277 -15.35 2.98 0.68
C VAL A 277 -14.04 2.78 1.42
N MET A 278 -13.24 3.86 1.54
CA MET A 278 -12.04 3.87 2.36
C MET A 278 -11.78 5.28 2.86
N CYS A 279 -11.51 5.42 4.15
CA CYS A 279 -11.45 6.71 4.83
C CYS A 279 -10.13 6.93 5.61
N PRO A 280 -8.94 6.62 5.05
CA PRO A 280 -7.68 6.77 5.77
C PRO A 280 -7.44 8.22 6.20
N ARG A 281 -6.71 8.36 7.32
CA ARG A 281 -6.30 9.67 7.85
C ARG A 281 -4.97 10.18 7.28
N GLY A 282 -4.30 9.35 6.47
CA GLY A 282 -3.01 9.63 5.85
C GLY A 282 -2.10 8.41 5.85
N GLY A 283 -0.86 8.60 5.35
CA GLY A 283 0.19 7.57 5.38
C GLY A 283 0.02 6.45 4.36
N GLU A 284 -1.00 6.49 3.52
CA GLU A 284 -1.22 5.51 2.47
C GLU A 284 -0.33 5.79 1.26
N GLY A 285 0.21 4.70 0.69
CA GLY A 285 0.66 4.70 -0.69
C GLY A 285 -0.55 4.75 -1.63
N LEU A 286 -0.70 3.78 -2.51
CA LEU A 286 -1.94 3.62 -3.28
C LEU A 286 -2.65 2.34 -2.82
N PRO A 287 -3.84 2.43 -2.18
CA PRO A 287 -4.50 1.25 -1.62
C PRO A 287 -4.81 0.20 -2.69
N ARG A 288 -4.34 -1.02 -2.51
CA ARG A 288 -4.59 -2.09 -3.47
C ARG A 288 -6.07 -2.41 -3.61
N SER A 289 -6.83 -2.41 -2.50
CA SER A 289 -8.27 -2.66 -2.52
C SER A 289 -9.05 -1.61 -3.35
N LEU A 290 -8.57 -0.36 -3.41
CA LEU A 290 -9.10 0.67 -4.31
C LEU A 290 -8.90 0.28 -5.78
N LEU A 291 -7.71 -0.19 -6.14
CA LEU A 291 -7.41 -0.64 -7.51
C LEU A 291 -8.23 -1.88 -7.88
N GLU A 292 -8.41 -2.82 -6.96
CA GLU A 292 -9.21 -4.03 -7.15
C GLU A 292 -10.69 -3.69 -7.38
N ALA A 293 -11.25 -2.80 -6.56
CA ALA A 293 -12.62 -2.32 -6.73
C ALA A 293 -12.81 -1.58 -8.05
N ALA A 294 -11.86 -0.70 -8.42
CA ALA A 294 -11.87 0.01 -9.69
C ALA A 294 -11.76 -0.96 -10.89
N ALA A 295 -10.94 -2.02 -10.78
CA ALA A 295 -10.84 -3.06 -11.78
C ALA A 295 -12.18 -3.78 -12.00
N CYS A 296 -12.92 -3.99 -10.91
CA CYS A 296 -14.29 -4.56 -10.97
C CYS A 296 -15.37 -3.53 -11.34
N GLY A 297 -14.99 -2.29 -11.69
CA GLY A 297 -15.93 -1.26 -12.11
C GLY A 297 -16.76 -0.67 -10.96
N ARG A 298 -16.24 -0.63 -9.73
CA ARG A 298 -16.93 -0.03 -8.58
C ARG A 298 -16.48 1.41 -8.38
N PRO A 299 -17.41 2.39 -8.20
CA PRO A 299 -17.08 3.75 -7.83
C PRO A 299 -16.53 3.79 -6.41
N ALA A 300 -15.74 4.83 -6.10
CA ALA A 300 -15.10 4.96 -4.82
C ALA A 300 -15.61 6.17 -4.01
N VAL A 301 -15.76 6.01 -2.69
CA VAL A 301 -15.83 7.14 -1.75
C VAL A 301 -14.57 7.05 -0.89
N VAL A 302 -13.70 8.05 -1.01
CA VAL A 302 -12.39 8.04 -0.36
C VAL A 302 -12.08 9.38 0.30
N THR A 303 -11.19 9.37 1.29
CA THR A 303 -10.69 10.62 1.88
C THR A 303 -9.58 11.25 1.04
N ASP A 304 -9.45 12.58 1.14
CA ASP A 304 -8.41 13.39 0.48
C ASP A 304 -7.04 13.17 1.14
N VAL A 305 -6.46 11.99 0.86
CA VAL A 305 -5.08 11.64 1.23
C VAL A 305 -4.30 11.23 -0.02
N PRO A 306 -2.97 11.37 -0.03
CA PRO A 306 -2.15 11.20 -1.24
C PRO A 306 -2.50 9.94 -2.05
N GLY A 307 -2.46 8.77 -1.44
CA GLY A 307 -2.72 7.52 -2.15
C GLY A 307 -4.12 7.40 -2.76
N CYS A 308 -5.13 8.05 -2.16
CA CYS A 308 -6.50 8.02 -2.65
C CYS A 308 -6.74 9.06 -3.76
N ARG A 309 -6.41 10.36 -3.50
CA ARG A 309 -6.67 11.45 -4.45
C ARG A 309 -5.88 11.35 -5.76
N HIS A 310 -4.74 10.67 -5.76
CA HIS A 310 -3.99 10.45 -7.00
C HIS A 310 -4.65 9.45 -7.94
N PHE A 311 -5.48 8.58 -7.42
CA PHE A 311 -6.26 7.66 -8.23
C PHE A 311 -7.68 8.16 -8.47
N VAL A 312 -8.39 8.60 -7.42
CA VAL A 312 -9.79 9.07 -7.52
C VAL A 312 -9.82 10.58 -7.75
N ARG A 313 -10.29 11.01 -8.91
CA ARG A 313 -10.64 12.40 -9.17
C ARG A 313 -12.09 12.62 -8.74
N ASP A 314 -12.31 13.63 -7.90
CA ASP A 314 -13.64 13.92 -7.38
C ASP A 314 -14.66 14.15 -8.50
N GLY A 315 -15.81 13.51 -8.38
CA GLY A 315 -16.90 13.58 -9.38
C GLY A 315 -16.67 12.72 -10.64
N ILE A 316 -15.52 12.03 -10.82
CA ILE A 316 -15.20 11.24 -12.02
C ILE A 316 -15.15 9.75 -11.71
N GLU A 317 -14.20 9.28 -10.94
CA GLU A 317 -14.07 7.88 -10.52
C GLU A 317 -14.82 7.59 -9.21
N GLY A 318 -15.26 8.63 -8.51
CA GLY A 318 -15.92 8.56 -7.23
C GLY A 318 -16.00 9.92 -6.56
N CYS A 319 -16.11 9.92 -5.23
CA CYS A 319 -16.14 11.11 -4.40
C CYS A 319 -14.90 11.17 -3.49
N VAL A 320 -14.31 12.36 -3.36
CA VAL A 320 -13.18 12.63 -2.46
C VAL A 320 -13.64 13.57 -1.36
N VAL A 321 -13.51 13.15 -0.10
CA VAL A 321 -14.01 13.89 1.06
C VAL A 321 -12.87 14.22 2.04
N PRO A 322 -12.99 15.25 2.90
CA PRO A 322 -11.96 15.57 3.88
C PRO A 322 -11.71 14.40 4.86
N PRO A 323 -10.45 14.13 5.25
CA PRO A 323 -10.15 13.14 6.28
C PRO A 323 -10.77 13.50 7.63
N GLY A 324 -11.41 12.52 8.29
CA GLY A 324 -12.02 12.71 9.61
C GLY A 324 -13.33 13.48 9.59
N ASP A 325 -13.95 13.67 8.43
CA ASP A 325 -15.25 14.32 8.26
C ASP A 325 -16.35 13.28 8.01
N PRO A 326 -17.11 12.86 9.04
CA PRO A 326 -18.17 11.89 8.88
C PRO A 326 -19.41 12.45 8.18
N GLU A 327 -19.61 13.78 8.17
CA GLU A 327 -20.73 14.41 7.50
C GLU A 327 -20.52 14.40 5.99
N ALA A 328 -19.36 14.82 5.51
CA ALA A 328 -19.01 14.74 4.10
C ALA A 328 -18.99 13.28 3.60
N MET A 329 -18.53 12.34 4.42
CA MET A 329 -18.53 10.90 4.10
C MET A 329 -19.97 10.37 3.96
N ALA A 330 -20.87 10.73 4.90
CA ALA A 330 -22.27 10.34 4.83
C ALA A 330 -22.96 10.91 3.60
N ALA A 331 -22.76 12.20 3.30
CA ALA A 331 -23.33 12.86 2.13
C ALA A 331 -22.89 12.21 0.80
N ALA A 332 -21.58 11.89 0.68
CA ALA A 332 -21.03 11.23 -0.50
C ALA A 332 -21.59 9.81 -0.69
N LEU A 333 -21.65 9.02 0.40
CA LEU A 333 -22.22 7.67 0.37
C LEU A 333 -23.72 7.69 0.04
N SER A 334 -24.50 8.57 0.68
CA SER A 334 -25.94 8.75 0.41
C SER A 334 -26.20 9.16 -1.03
N GLY A 335 -25.45 10.12 -1.55
CA GLY A 335 -25.58 10.58 -2.93
C GLY A 335 -25.29 9.51 -3.98
N LEU A 336 -24.40 8.54 -3.66
CA LEU A 336 -24.19 7.38 -4.52
C LEU A 336 -25.22 6.27 -4.26
N ALA A 337 -25.75 6.14 -3.05
CA ALA A 337 -26.81 5.18 -2.75
C ALA A 337 -28.11 5.48 -3.54
N ASP A 338 -28.45 6.76 -3.65
CA ASP A 338 -29.67 7.23 -4.32
C ASP A 338 -29.59 7.25 -5.86
N ASP A 339 -28.38 7.21 -6.43
CA ASP A 339 -28.19 7.37 -7.88
C ASP A 339 -27.45 6.17 -8.51
N PRO A 340 -28.17 5.11 -8.90
CA PRO A 340 -27.59 3.95 -9.57
C PRO A 340 -26.87 4.29 -10.89
N ALA A 341 -27.41 5.24 -11.67
CA ALA A 341 -26.82 5.62 -12.95
C ALA A 341 -25.45 6.27 -12.75
N ARG A 342 -25.36 7.17 -11.75
CA ARG A 342 -24.08 7.78 -11.35
C ARG A 342 -23.06 6.76 -10.85
N ARG A 343 -23.50 5.78 -10.03
CA ARG A 343 -22.62 4.68 -9.58
C ARG A 343 -22.00 3.94 -10.76
N ILE A 344 -22.85 3.54 -11.73
CA ILE A 344 -22.40 2.80 -12.92
C ILE A 344 -21.43 3.63 -13.75
N ALA A 345 -21.76 4.89 -14.00
CA ALA A 345 -20.93 5.80 -14.80
C ALA A 345 -19.54 6.02 -14.14
N MET A 346 -19.50 6.31 -12.83
CA MET A 346 -18.26 6.49 -12.08
C MET A 346 -17.44 5.20 -12.00
N GLY A 347 -18.07 4.04 -11.81
CA GLY A 347 -17.42 2.75 -11.80
C GLY A 347 -16.76 2.42 -13.15
N ALA A 348 -17.42 2.74 -14.27
CA ALA A 348 -16.83 2.60 -15.60
C ALA A 348 -15.57 3.48 -15.76
N LYS A 349 -15.62 4.73 -15.27
CA LYS A 349 -14.47 5.65 -15.27
C LYS A 349 -13.33 5.16 -14.37
N ALA A 350 -13.65 4.58 -13.23
CA ALA A 350 -12.64 3.98 -12.33
C ALA A 350 -11.87 2.84 -13.02
N ARG A 351 -12.58 1.98 -13.75
CA ARG A 351 -11.94 0.92 -14.55
C ARG A 351 -11.11 1.48 -15.71
N GLU A 352 -11.65 2.44 -16.45
CA GLU A 352 -10.92 3.12 -17.53
C GLU A 352 -9.58 3.68 -17.02
N ARG A 353 -9.62 4.36 -15.86
CA ARG A 353 -8.43 4.90 -15.22
C ARG A 353 -7.44 3.81 -14.78
N LEU A 354 -7.93 2.71 -14.19
CA LEU A 354 -7.06 1.58 -13.85
C LEU A 354 -6.32 1.06 -15.08
N LEU A 355 -7.04 0.83 -16.18
CA LEU A 355 -6.48 0.30 -17.42
C LEU A 355 -5.46 1.25 -18.07
N SER A 356 -5.53 2.54 -17.78
CA SER A 356 -4.63 3.56 -18.36
C SER A 356 -3.24 3.62 -17.73
N GLY A 357 -3.00 3.02 -16.53
CA GLY A 357 -1.69 3.17 -15.89
C GLY A 357 -1.48 2.40 -14.58
N TYR A 358 -2.45 1.57 -14.13
CA TYR A 358 -2.41 0.97 -12.79
C TYR A 358 -2.51 -0.57 -12.80
N THR A 359 -2.30 -1.19 -13.96
CA THR A 359 -2.27 -2.65 -14.05
C THR A 359 -0.92 -3.22 -13.60
N GLU A 360 -0.87 -4.52 -13.28
CA GLU A 360 0.39 -5.22 -12.98
C GLU A 360 1.44 -5.02 -14.08
N ARG A 361 1.01 -5.00 -15.35
CA ARG A 361 1.89 -4.77 -16.50
C ARG A 361 2.55 -3.39 -16.45
N HIS A 362 1.78 -2.33 -16.17
CA HIS A 362 2.33 -0.98 -16.04
C HIS A 362 3.36 -0.90 -14.92
N VAL A 363 3.10 -1.54 -13.77
CA VAL A 363 4.06 -1.60 -12.67
C VAL A 363 5.32 -2.36 -13.07
N MET A 364 5.19 -3.51 -13.75
CA MET A 364 6.34 -4.28 -14.24
C MET A 364 7.19 -3.45 -15.21
N ASP A 365 6.57 -2.81 -16.18
CA ASP A 365 7.27 -1.98 -17.19
C ASP A 365 8.00 -0.80 -16.53
N ALA A 366 7.38 -0.13 -15.57
CA ALA A 366 7.98 0.97 -14.80
C ALA A 366 9.17 0.49 -13.95
N VAL A 367 9.06 -0.66 -13.29
CA VAL A 367 10.16 -1.27 -12.51
C VAL A 367 11.33 -1.61 -13.42
N VAL A 368 11.09 -2.24 -14.57
CA VAL A 368 12.12 -2.58 -15.55
C VAL A 368 12.81 -1.32 -16.06
N ALA A 369 12.06 -0.28 -16.40
CA ALA A 369 12.62 1.00 -16.85
C ALA A 369 13.50 1.65 -15.76
N GLY A 370 13.03 1.69 -14.51
CA GLY A 370 13.79 2.21 -13.37
C GLY A 370 15.11 1.46 -13.15
N TYR A 371 15.10 0.12 -13.26
CA TYR A 371 16.31 -0.69 -13.11
C TYR A 371 17.27 -0.57 -14.31
N ARG A 372 16.77 -0.39 -15.53
CA ARG A 372 17.61 -0.08 -16.69
C ARG A 372 18.32 1.27 -16.52
N ALA A 373 17.61 2.28 -16.04
CA ALA A 373 18.20 3.59 -15.75
C ALA A 373 19.24 3.50 -14.62
N LEU A 374 18.95 2.75 -13.55
CA LEU A 374 19.88 2.50 -12.44
C LEU A 374 21.17 1.81 -12.94
N ALA A 375 21.05 0.74 -13.72
CA ALA A 375 22.20 0.00 -14.27
C ALA A 375 23.05 0.85 -15.22
N ALA A 376 22.45 1.73 -15.99
CA ALA A 376 23.18 2.65 -16.87
C ALA A 376 24.04 3.66 -16.09
N ARG A 377 23.57 4.12 -14.91
CA ARG A 377 24.33 5.03 -14.03
C ARG A 377 25.41 4.33 -13.21
N SER A 378 25.20 3.08 -12.82
CA SER A 378 26.18 2.32 -12.01
C SER A 378 27.41 1.86 -12.79
N ARG A 379 27.39 1.99 -14.14
CA ARG A 379 28.51 1.64 -15.04
C ARG A 379 29.38 2.85 -15.38
N ARG A 380 28.95 4.05 -15.03
CA ARG A 380 29.69 5.30 -15.18
C ARG A 380 30.43 5.64 -13.89
#